data_710fdc7be634804d5903141b362eecad
#
_entry.id   710fdc7be634804d5903141b362eecad
#
_cell.length_a   1.000
_cell.length_b   1.000
_cell.length_c   1.000
_cell.angle_alpha   90.00
_cell.angle_beta   90.00
_cell.angle_gamma   90.00
#
_symmetry.space_group_name_H-M   'P 1'
#
loop_
_entity.id
_entity.type
_entity.pdbx_description
1 polymer ?
#
loop_
_entity_poly.entity_id
_entity_poly.type
_entity_poly.pdbx_seq_one_letter_code
_entity_poly.pdbx_strand_id
1 'polypeptide(L)'
;ENKFNGLFDNKFCLDRQNLLKEIISNLISKIQRIKQIEKERGGLPRGDLEKNIETAFRSGFYMHFRDVMNFNGSKYKISLAKAIANYYFIREFCYGAMFRFNSNGYFNIPYGGIAYNSKDFRGKVDYIFSKDVEEIVENTIIKNQDFEQLFNSYKFDRNDFIFLDPPYDTDFSDYENKSFNKSDQERL
;
A
#
# COMPACT_ATOMS: atom_id res chain seq x y z
N GLU A 1 -28.38 -4.23 9.38
CA GLU A 1 -28.34 -4.63 7.95
C GLU A 1 -27.79 -3.53 7.02
N ASN A 2 -28.05 -2.26 7.29
CA ASN A 2 -27.66 -1.18 6.36
C ASN A 2 -26.18 -0.76 6.42
N LYS A 3 -25.39 -1.16 7.40
CA LYS A 3 -23.96 -0.75 7.50
C LYS A 3 -23.05 -1.38 6.47
N PHE A 4 -23.42 -2.51 5.87
CA PHE A 4 -22.60 -3.26 4.90
C PHE A 4 -23.02 -3.08 3.44
N ASN A 5 -24.18 -2.50 3.16
CA ASN A 5 -24.68 -2.35 1.79
C ASN A 5 -23.79 -1.43 0.95
N GLY A 6 -23.14 -0.42 1.55
CA GLY A 6 -22.19 0.46 0.88
C GLY A 6 -20.91 -0.23 0.41
N LEU A 7 -20.48 -1.33 1.05
CA LEU A 7 -19.30 -2.10 0.65
C LEU A 7 -19.46 -2.82 -0.69
N PHE A 8 -20.70 -3.07 -1.10
CA PHE A 8 -21.04 -3.77 -2.32
C PHE A 8 -21.64 -2.84 -3.39
N ASP A 9 -21.62 -1.53 -3.16
CA ASP A 9 -21.98 -0.55 -4.17
C ASP A 9 -20.98 -0.63 -5.33
N ASN A 10 -21.48 -0.65 -6.56
CA ASN A 10 -20.67 -0.67 -7.78
C ASN A 10 -19.72 0.53 -7.92
N LYS A 11 -19.97 1.62 -7.19
CA LYS A 11 -19.06 2.76 -7.11
C LYS A 11 -17.78 2.43 -6.33
N PHE A 12 -17.87 1.48 -5.41
CA PHE A 12 -16.80 1.11 -4.49
C PHE A 12 -16.21 -0.26 -4.85
N CYS A 13 -17.06 -1.28 -5.03
CA CYS A 13 -16.67 -2.64 -5.32
C CYS A 13 -16.72 -2.90 -6.83
N LEU A 14 -15.55 -2.99 -7.47
CA LEU A 14 -15.45 -3.22 -8.91
C LEU A 14 -15.71 -4.67 -9.32
N ASP A 15 -15.46 -5.62 -8.41
CA ASP A 15 -15.65 -7.05 -8.62
C ASP A 15 -16.13 -7.70 -7.32
N ARG A 16 -17.45 -7.77 -7.16
CA ARG A 16 -18.09 -8.33 -5.97
C ARG A 16 -17.69 -9.77 -5.69
N GLN A 17 -17.54 -10.57 -6.76
CA GLN A 17 -17.18 -11.99 -6.61
C GLN A 17 -15.74 -12.13 -6.10
N ASN A 18 -14.82 -11.36 -6.64
CA ASN A 18 -13.44 -11.33 -6.17
C ASN A 18 -13.37 -10.83 -4.72
N LEU A 19 -14.05 -9.74 -4.38
CA LEU A 19 -14.08 -9.22 -3.00
C LEU A 19 -14.58 -10.27 -2.00
N LEU A 20 -15.70 -10.92 -2.29
CA LEU A 20 -16.26 -11.98 -1.44
C LEU A 20 -15.32 -13.18 -1.34
N LYS A 21 -14.72 -13.61 -2.44
CA LYS A 21 -13.74 -14.71 -2.48
C LYS A 21 -12.56 -14.41 -1.57
N GLU A 22 -11.97 -13.22 -1.68
CA GLU A 22 -10.81 -12.84 -0.87
C GLU A 22 -11.16 -12.75 0.62
N ILE A 23 -12.30 -12.16 0.99
CA ILE A 23 -12.76 -12.10 2.38
C ILE A 23 -12.98 -13.51 2.94
N ILE A 24 -13.72 -14.36 2.23
CA ILE A 24 -14.05 -15.73 2.67
C ILE A 24 -12.77 -16.56 2.81
N SER A 25 -11.87 -16.51 1.84
CA SER A 25 -10.60 -17.25 1.87
C SER A 25 -9.74 -16.86 3.07
N ASN A 26 -9.60 -15.56 3.34
CA ASN A 26 -8.85 -15.06 4.49
C ASN A 26 -9.50 -15.45 5.83
N LEU A 27 -10.83 -15.41 5.92
CA LEU A 27 -11.56 -15.85 7.11
C LEU A 27 -11.38 -17.36 7.36
N ILE A 28 -11.52 -18.19 6.34
CA ILE A 28 -11.34 -19.64 6.45
C ILE A 28 -9.93 -19.96 6.93
N SER A 29 -8.91 -19.38 6.28
CA SER A 29 -7.50 -19.58 6.65
C SER A 29 -7.22 -19.17 8.09
N LYS A 30 -7.79 -18.04 8.52
CA LYS A 30 -7.64 -17.56 9.90
C LYS A 30 -8.33 -18.48 10.90
N ILE A 31 -9.56 -18.92 10.62
CA ILE A 31 -10.31 -19.86 11.48
C ILE A 31 -9.56 -21.19 11.62
N GLN A 32 -9.05 -21.72 10.53
CA GLN A 32 -8.24 -22.94 10.56
C GLN A 32 -7.01 -22.79 11.46
N ARG A 33 -6.30 -21.66 11.33
CA ARG A 33 -5.14 -21.36 12.18
C ARG A 33 -5.52 -21.19 13.65
N ILE A 34 -6.63 -20.53 13.96
CA ILE A 34 -7.13 -20.37 15.33
C ILE A 34 -7.45 -21.76 15.93
N LYS A 35 -8.18 -22.61 15.21
CA LYS A 35 -8.48 -23.99 15.66
C LYS A 35 -7.23 -24.82 15.93
N GLN A 36 -6.19 -24.63 15.14
CA GLN A 36 -4.91 -25.30 15.37
C GLN A 36 -4.26 -24.81 16.67
N ILE A 37 -4.22 -23.49 16.89
CA ILE A 37 -3.66 -22.89 18.12
C ILE A 37 -4.45 -23.36 19.35
N GLU A 38 -5.79 -23.40 19.27
CA GLU A 38 -6.64 -23.89 20.36
C GLU A 38 -6.32 -25.34 20.75
N LYS A 39 -6.04 -26.20 19.76
CA LYS A 39 -5.63 -27.60 20.02
C LYS A 39 -4.25 -27.70 20.68
N GLU A 40 -3.32 -26.83 20.33
CA GLU A 40 -1.93 -26.90 20.78
C GLU A 40 -1.71 -26.18 22.13
N ARG A 41 -2.43 -25.12 22.41
CA ARG A 41 -2.13 -24.18 23.52
C ARG A 41 -3.32 -23.81 24.37
N GLY A 42 -4.51 -24.32 24.08
CA GLY A 42 -5.77 -23.90 24.71
C GLY A 42 -6.44 -22.73 23.99
N GLY A 43 -7.65 -22.39 24.44
CA GLY A 43 -8.48 -21.36 23.78
C GLY A 43 -7.88 -19.97 23.82
N LEU A 44 -8.12 -19.20 22.77
CA LEU A 44 -7.77 -17.80 22.74
C LEU A 44 -8.77 -16.96 23.57
N PRO A 45 -8.29 -15.91 24.25
CA PRO A 45 -9.18 -14.92 24.87
C PRO A 45 -10.14 -14.33 23.82
N ARG A 46 -11.39 -14.06 24.22
CA ARG A 46 -12.43 -13.55 23.32
C ARG A 46 -12.00 -12.29 22.56
N GLY A 47 -11.35 -11.35 23.23
CA GLY A 47 -10.86 -10.11 22.59
C GLY A 47 -9.80 -10.37 21.52
N ASP A 48 -8.96 -11.39 21.69
CA ASP A 48 -7.96 -11.77 20.69
C ASP A 48 -8.62 -12.49 19.50
N LEU A 49 -9.66 -13.29 19.76
CA LEU A 49 -10.46 -13.90 18.71
C LEU A 49 -11.13 -12.85 17.84
N GLU A 50 -11.79 -11.87 18.44
CA GLU A 50 -12.46 -10.76 17.73
C GLU A 50 -11.46 -9.97 16.85
N LYS A 51 -10.30 -9.59 17.41
CA LYS A 51 -9.24 -8.91 16.65
C LYS A 51 -8.69 -9.74 15.50
N ASN A 52 -8.55 -11.05 15.67
CA ASN A 52 -8.08 -11.94 14.63
C ASN A 52 -9.09 -12.08 13.49
N ILE A 53 -10.38 -12.15 13.79
CA ILE A 53 -11.46 -12.19 12.80
C ILE A 53 -11.52 -10.86 12.04
N GLU A 54 -11.46 -9.73 12.74
CA GLU A 54 -11.38 -8.42 12.13
C GLU A 54 -10.18 -8.33 11.18
N THR A 55 -9.00 -8.80 11.63
CA THR A 55 -7.78 -8.81 10.80
C THR A 55 -7.98 -9.63 9.53
N ALA A 56 -8.63 -10.78 9.61
CA ALA A 56 -8.89 -11.62 8.44
C ALA A 56 -9.83 -10.94 7.44
N PHE A 57 -10.88 -10.26 7.95
CA PHE A 57 -11.79 -9.49 7.12
C PHE A 57 -11.06 -8.33 6.40
N ARG A 58 -10.28 -7.54 7.16
CA ARG A 58 -9.49 -6.42 6.61
C ARG A 58 -8.45 -6.90 5.61
N SER A 59 -7.81 -8.05 5.87
CA SER A 59 -6.87 -8.67 4.95
C SER A 59 -7.53 -9.05 3.63
N GLY A 60 -8.69 -9.71 3.66
CA GLY A 60 -9.42 -10.06 2.45
C GLY A 60 -9.85 -8.82 1.65
N PHE A 61 -10.30 -7.79 2.34
CA PHE A 61 -10.61 -6.51 1.74
C PHE A 61 -9.38 -5.87 1.06
N TYR A 62 -8.25 -5.84 1.75
CA TYR A 62 -6.98 -5.36 1.22
C TYR A 62 -6.54 -6.16 -0.02
N MET A 63 -6.68 -7.49 0.01
CA MET A 63 -6.30 -8.36 -1.11
C MET A 63 -7.09 -8.05 -2.37
N HIS A 64 -8.39 -7.74 -2.25
CA HIS A 64 -9.19 -7.29 -3.38
C HIS A 64 -8.64 -6.00 -4.00
N PHE A 65 -8.31 -5.00 -3.20
CA PHE A 65 -7.76 -3.74 -3.70
C PHE A 65 -6.35 -3.89 -4.28
N ARG A 66 -5.56 -4.83 -3.74
CA ARG A 66 -4.28 -5.21 -4.32
C ARG A 66 -4.46 -5.87 -5.70
N ASP A 67 -5.47 -6.71 -5.86
CA ASP A 67 -5.85 -7.30 -7.16
C ASP A 67 -6.25 -6.19 -8.16
N VAL A 68 -7.06 -5.24 -7.73
CA VAL A 68 -7.43 -4.06 -8.54
C VAL A 68 -6.18 -3.27 -8.97
N MET A 69 -5.21 -3.05 -8.08
CA MET A 69 -3.97 -2.36 -8.42
C MET A 69 -3.15 -3.12 -9.44
N ASN A 70 -2.97 -4.42 -9.24
CA ASN A 70 -2.16 -5.26 -10.10
C ASN A 70 -2.74 -5.45 -11.52
N PHE A 71 -4.05 -5.42 -11.64
CA PHE A 71 -4.73 -5.70 -12.91
C PHE A 71 -5.49 -4.49 -13.48
N ASN A 72 -5.14 -3.28 -13.03
CA ASN A 72 -5.65 -2.05 -13.64
C ASN A 72 -5.13 -1.91 -15.07
N GLY A 73 -6.02 -1.61 -16.00
CA GLY A 73 -5.73 -1.56 -17.44
C GLY A 73 -5.94 -2.89 -18.17
N SER A 74 -6.02 -4.02 -17.45
CA SER A 74 -6.32 -5.35 -18.02
C SER A 74 -7.68 -5.86 -17.57
N LYS A 75 -7.78 -6.41 -16.36
CA LYS A 75 -9.03 -6.92 -15.77
C LYS A 75 -9.94 -5.78 -15.28
N TYR A 76 -9.36 -4.74 -14.72
CA TYR A 76 -10.05 -3.57 -14.19
C TYR A 76 -9.77 -2.34 -15.03
N LYS A 77 -10.78 -1.46 -15.16
CA LYS A 77 -10.64 -0.16 -15.82
C LYS A 77 -11.15 0.91 -14.86
N ILE A 78 -10.24 1.54 -14.13
CA ILE A 78 -10.55 2.58 -13.17
C ILE A 78 -9.97 3.93 -13.62
N SER A 79 -10.61 5.03 -13.20
CA SER A 79 -10.07 6.36 -13.44
C SER A 79 -8.76 6.58 -12.72
N LEU A 80 -7.96 7.52 -13.18
CA LEU A 80 -6.68 7.89 -12.56
C LEU A 80 -6.88 8.25 -11.07
N ALA A 81 -7.90 9.02 -10.73
CA ALA A 81 -8.20 9.38 -9.34
C ALA A 81 -8.45 8.14 -8.46
N LYS A 82 -9.20 7.15 -8.97
CA LYS A 82 -9.41 5.87 -8.24
C LYS A 82 -8.13 5.05 -8.14
N ALA A 83 -7.29 5.05 -9.17
CA ALA A 83 -6.01 4.36 -9.15
C ALA A 83 -5.07 4.95 -8.09
N ILE A 84 -4.99 6.29 -8.01
CA ILE A 84 -4.20 7.00 -7.00
C ILE A 84 -4.73 6.70 -5.59
N ALA A 85 -6.03 6.79 -5.38
CA ALA A 85 -6.64 6.49 -4.08
C ALA A 85 -6.40 5.03 -3.66
N ASN A 86 -6.50 4.08 -4.61
CA ASN A 86 -6.20 2.68 -4.36
C ASN A 86 -4.71 2.45 -4.04
N TYR A 87 -3.81 3.09 -4.78
CA TYR A 87 -2.37 3.05 -4.52
C TYR A 87 -2.07 3.54 -3.09
N TYR A 88 -2.63 4.69 -2.70
CA TYR A 88 -2.45 5.25 -1.36
C TYR A 88 -2.98 4.31 -0.27
N PHE A 89 -4.18 3.73 -0.47
CA PHE A 89 -4.73 2.73 0.44
C PHE A 89 -3.80 1.51 0.59
N ILE A 90 -3.32 0.95 -0.52
CA ILE A 90 -2.41 -0.21 -0.50
C ILE A 90 -1.11 0.14 0.22
N ARG A 91 -0.51 1.29 -0.06
CA ARG A 91 0.72 1.75 0.59
C ARG A 91 0.55 1.88 2.12
N GLU A 92 -0.56 2.44 2.57
CA GLU A 92 -0.83 2.62 4.00
C GLU A 92 -1.03 1.31 4.75
N PHE A 93 -1.58 0.31 4.10
CA PHE A 93 -1.96 -0.94 4.75
C PHE A 93 -1.08 -2.15 4.42
N CYS A 94 -0.11 -2.04 3.52
CA CYS A 94 0.84 -3.11 3.26
C CYS A 94 1.81 -3.30 4.43
N TYR A 95 2.23 -4.55 4.65
CA TYR A 95 3.15 -4.90 5.71
C TYR A 95 4.47 -4.12 5.61
N GLY A 96 4.88 -3.49 6.71
CA GLY A 96 6.14 -2.76 6.83
C GLY A 96 6.26 -1.53 5.90
N ALA A 97 5.16 -1.08 5.28
CA ALA A 97 5.18 -0.07 4.21
C ALA A 97 6.14 -0.42 3.05
N MET A 98 6.51 -1.70 2.93
CA MET A 98 7.38 -2.18 1.86
C MET A 98 6.66 -2.13 0.51
N PHE A 99 7.31 -1.55 -0.49
CA PHE A 99 6.78 -1.50 -1.85
C PHE A 99 7.65 -2.38 -2.76
N ARG A 100 7.25 -3.65 -2.91
CA ARG A 100 8.00 -4.65 -3.68
C ARG A 100 7.09 -5.41 -4.62
N PHE A 101 7.64 -5.71 -5.78
CA PHE A 101 6.99 -6.48 -6.84
C PHE A 101 7.64 -7.86 -6.98
N ASN A 102 6.88 -8.84 -7.43
CA ASN A 102 7.42 -10.15 -7.76
C ASN A 102 8.05 -10.14 -9.16
N SER A 103 8.65 -11.27 -9.57
CA SER A 103 9.28 -11.44 -10.89
C SER A 103 8.33 -11.20 -12.09
N ASN A 104 7.02 -11.28 -11.87
CA ASN A 104 6.01 -11.00 -12.89
C ASN A 104 5.55 -9.53 -12.89
N GLY A 105 6.17 -8.67 -12.10
CA GLY A 105 5.81 -7.25 -11.99
C GLY A 105 4.56 -6.97 -11.16
N TYR A 106 4.05 -7.95 -10.39
CA TYR A 106 2.89 -7.76 -9.52
C TYR A 106 3.30 -7.39 -8.09
N PHE A 107 2.65 -6.40 -7.54
CA PHE A 107 2.79 -6.06 -6.12
C PHE A 107 2.30 -7.22 -5.24
N ASN A 108 3.15 -7.74 -4.35
CA ASN A 108 2.88 -8.99 -3.64
C ASN A 108 2.90 -8.86 -2.11
N ILE A 109 3.08 -7.67 -1.56
CA ILE A 109 3.13 -7.48 -0.10
C ILE A 109 1.73 -7.70 0.51
N PRO A 110 1.63 -8.46 1.61
CA PRO A 110 0.36 -8.72 2.29
C PRO A 110 -0.09 -7.51 3.13
N TYR A 111 -1.32 -7.59 3.65
CA TYR A 111 -1.83 -6.70 4.70
C TYR A 111 -0.93 -6.73 5.95
N GLY A 112 -0.73 -5.60 6.58
CA GLY A 112 0.18 -5.45 7.73
C GLY A 112 -0.22 -6.15 9.02
N GLY A 113 -1.38 -6.81 9.04
CA GLY A 113 -1.83 -7.62 10.17
C GLY A 113 -2.53 -6.83 11.27
N ILE A 114 -2.63 -7.44 12.45
CA ILE A 114 -3.47 -6.96 13.56
C ILE A 114 -3.09 -5.54 14.05
N ALA A 115 -1.82 -5.19 14.00
CA ALA A 115 -1.35 -3.85 14.38
C ALA A 115 -1.87 -2.74 13.44
N TYR A 116 -2.29 -3.11 12.24
CA TYR A 116 -2.81 -2.16 11.25
C TYR A 116 -4.33 -1.93 11.37
N ASN A 117 -5.02 -2.72 12.20
CA ASN A 117 -6.47 -2.55 12.40
C ASN A 117 -6.83 -1.20 13.02
N SER A 118 -5.94 -0.63 13.83
CA SER A 118 -6.13 0.65 14.52
C SER A 118 -5.59 1.87 13.78
N LYS A 119 -5.09 1.71 12.55
CA LYS A 119 -4.61 2.85 11.76
C LYS A 119 -5.74 3.84 11.47
N ASP A 120 -5.53 5.09 11.81
CA ASP A 120 -6.42 6.19 11.47
C ASP A 120 -6.18 6.65 10.02
N PHE A 121 -6.74 5.89 9.10
CA PHE A 121 -6.65 6.22 7.68
C PHE A 121 -7.47 7.47 7.32
N ARG A 122 -8.59 7.70 8.02
CA ARG A 122 -9.43 8.87 7.80
C ARG A 122 -8.70 10.15 8.16
N GLY A 123 -8.09 10.21 9.33
CA GLY A 123 -7.28 11.35 9.76
C GLY A 123 -6.12 11.64 8.82
N LYS A 124 -5.48 10.59 8.26
CA LYS A 124 -4.44 10.78 7.23
C LYS A 124 -4.98 11.37 5.93
N VAL A 125 -6.14 10.92 5.47
CA VAL A 125 -6.79 11.49 4.29
C VAL A 125 -7.17 12.94 4.54
N ASP A 126 -7.79 13.24 5.67
CA ASP A 126 -8.18 14.61 6.05
C ASP A 126 -6.95 15.53 6.14
N TYR A 127 -5.80 15.02 6.64
CA TYR A 127 -4.54 15.78 6.65
C TYR A 127 -4.01 16.08 5.26
N ILE A 128 -4.04 15.12 4.32
CA ILE A 128 -3.59 15.35 2.94
C ILE A 128 -4.40 16.46 2.25
N PHE A 129 -5.68 16.58 2.59
CA PHE A 129 -6.55 17.63 2.06
C PHE A 129 -6.62 18.88 2.95
N SER A 130 -5.70 19.02 3.91
CA SER A 130 -5.58 20.23 4.72
C SER A 130 -4.96 21.39 3.93
N LYS A 131 -5.24 22.61 4.35
CA LYS A 131 -4.67 23.81 3.75
C LYS A 131 -3.14 23.85 3.83
N ASP A 132 -2.56 23.35 4.92
CA ASP A 132 -1.11 23.30 5.12
C ASP A 132 -0.43 22.43 4.05
N VAL A 133 -1.02 21.27 3.73
CA VAL A 133 -0.51 20.39 2.67
C VAL A 133 -0.75 20.96 1.28
N GLU A 134 -1.92 21.58 1.06
CA GLU A 134 -2.24 22.28 -0.20
C GLU A 134 -1.20 23.37 -0.50
N GLU A 135 -0.87 24.22 0.48
CA GLU A 135 0.14 25.26 0.35
C GLU A 135 1.54 24.70 0.05
N ILE A 136 1.93 23.60 0.72
CA ILE A 136 3.21 22.91 0.43
C ILE A 136 3.24 22.37 -1.01
N VAL A 137 2.17 21.74 -1.45
CA VAL A 137 2.09 21.15 -2.80
C VAL A 137 2.11 22.23 -3.87
N GLU A 138 1.39 23.34 -3.67
CA GLU A 138 1.38 24.48 -4.61
C GLU A 138 2.76 25.13 -4.77
N ASN A 139 3.59 25.11 -3.71
CA ASN A 139 4.94 25.65 -3.72
C ASN A 139 6.02 24.60 -4.05
N THR A 140 5.63 23.38 -4.44
CA THR A 140 6.54 22.27 -4.73
C THR A 140 6.53 21.93 -6.20
N ILE A 141 7.71 21.88 -6.83
CA ILE A 141 7.88 21.37 -8.20
C ILE A 141 8.29 19.91 -8.15
N ILE A 142 7.40 19.02 -8.59
CA ILE A 142 7.67 17.58 -8.65
C ILE A 142 8.16 17.22 -10.05
N LYS A 143 9.34 16.56 -10.14
CA LYS A 143 9.92 16.07 -11.38
C LYS A 143 10.07 14.56 -11.32
N ASN A 144 9.80 13.90 -12.45
CA ASN A 144 10.07 12.48 -12.65
C ASN A 144 11.09 12.36 -13.78
N GLN A 145 12.38 12.47 -13.43
CA GLN A 145 13.49 12.44 -14.38
C GLN A 145 14.75 11.90 -13.68
N ASP A 146 15.79 11.60 -14.45
CA ASP A 146 17.10 11.24 -13.92
C ASP A 146 17.71 12.43 -13.16
N PHE A 147 18.40 12.16 -12.04
CA PHE A 147 18.98 13.19 -11.17
C PHE A 147 20.03 14.03 -11.89
N GLU A 148 20.85 13.43 -12.77
CA GLU A 148 21.85 14.14 -13.54
C GLU A 148 21.21 15.17 -14.49
N GLN A 149 20.06 14.83 -15.10
CA GLN A 149 19.31 15.78 -15.92
C GLN A 149 18.77 16.95 -15.07
N LEU A 150 18.32 16.66 -13.82
CA LEU A 150 17.89 17.70 -12.92
C LEU A 150 19.04 18.63 -12.56
N PHE A 151 20.18 18.09 -12.15
CA PHE A 151 21.36 18.89 -11.79
C PHE A 151 21.88 19.73 -12.96
N ASN A 152 21.89 19.19 -14.15
CA ASN A 152 22.33 19.93 -15.35
C ASN A 152 21.33 21.02 -15.78
N SER A 153 20.06 20.90 -15.42
CA SER A 153 19.00 21.85 -15.80
C SER A 153 18.75 22.96 -14.79
N TYR A 154 19.25 22.82 -13.54
CA TYR A 154 19.02 23.75 -12.46
C TYR A 154 20.28 24.51 -12.07
N LYS A 155 20.17 25.83 -11.87
CA LYS A 155 21.26 26.65 -11.36
C LYS A 155 21.10 26.79 -9.84
N PHE A 156 21.91 26.04 -9.11
CA PHE A 156 21.96 26.11 -7.67
C PHE A 156 22.70 27.38 -7.22
N ASP A 157 22.22 27.95 -6.11
CA ASP A 157 22.93 29.03 -5.42
C ASP A 157 23.31 28.63 -3.98
N ARG A 158 24.05 29.48 -3.30
CA ARG A 158 24.56 29.23 -1.96
C ARG A 158 23.48 29.09 -0.85
N ASN A 159 22.23 29.43 -1.14
CA ASN A 159 21.11 29.33 -0.21
C ASN A 159 20.28 28.08 -0.47
N ASP A 160 20.55 27.33 -1.55
CA ASP A 160 19.88 26.09 -1.83
C ASP A 160 20.36 24.98 -0.88
N PHE A 161 19.43 24.15 -0.41
CA PHE A 161 19.70 22.94 0.34
C PHE A 161 19.41 21.74 -0.55
N ILE A 162 20.40 20.87 -0.73
CA ILE A 162 20.25 19.64 -1.51
C ILE A 162 20.21 18.46 -0.57
N PHE A 163 19.10 17.70 -0.58
CA PHE A 163 18.98 16.45 0.14
C PHE A 163 19.00 15.28 -0.84
N LEU A 164 19.97 14.36 -0.69
CA LEU A 164 20.13 13.18 -1.53
C LEU A 164 19.78 11.94 -0.72
N ASP A 165 18.84 11.14 -1.22
CA ASP A 165 18.43 9.86 -0.62
C ASP A 165 18.41 8.77 -1.69
N PRO A 166 19.59 8.42 -2.28
CA PRO A 166 19.68 7.36 -3.27
C PRO A 166 19.46 5.99 -2.63
N PRO A 167 19.09 4.96 -3.43
CA PRO A 167 19.11 3.59 -2.97
C PRO A 167 20.48 3.20 -2.41
N TYR A 168 20.47 2.45 -1.29
CA TYR A 168 21.73 2.01 -0.68
C TYR A 168 22.46 1.00 -1.57
N ASP A 169 23.79 1.07 -1.58
CA ASP A 169 24.66 0.09 -2.24
C ASP A 169 24.71 -1.21 -1.40
N THR A 170 23.63 -1.98 -1.43
CA THR A 170 23.51 -3.27 -0.77
C THR A 170 22.86 -4.27 -1.71
N ASP A 171 23.11 -5.57 -1.49
CA ASP A 171 22.47 -6.67 -2.23
C ASP A 171 20.91 -6.65 -2.14
N PHE A 172 20.33 -5.76 -1.35
CA PHE A 172 18.88 -5.54 -1.19
C PHE A 172 18.35 -4.32 -1.96
N SER A 173 19.15 -3.73 -2.85
CA SER A 173 18.77 -2.53 -3.62
C SER A 173 17.78 -2.78 -4.77
N ASP A 174 17.22 -3.98 -4.90
CA ASP A 174 16.15 -4.32 -5.86
C ASP A 174 14.81 -3.64 -5.57
N TYR A 175 14.83 -2.38 -5.14
CA TYR A 175 13.63 -1.57 -5.08
C TYR A 175 13.20 -1.19 -6.50
N GLU A 176 12.01 -1.65 -6.91
CA GLU A 176 11.33 -1.27 -8.15
C GLU A 176 11.95 -1.78 -9.47
N ASN A 177 12.63 -2.94 -9.47
CA ASN A 177 13.23 -3.53 -10.70
C ASN A 177 14.26 -2.63 -11.41
N LYS A 178 14.79 -1.59 -10.77
CA LYS A 178 15.90 -0.79 -11.23
C LYS A 178 17.04 -0.91 -10.25
N SER A 179 18.14 -1.50 -10.69
CA SER A 179 19.36 -1.52 -9.91
C SER A 179 19.99 -0.13 -9.95
N PHE A 180 20.11 0.55 -8.79
CA PHE A 180 20.98 1.69 -8.64
C PHE A 180 22.38 1.13 -8.31
N ASN A 181 23.26 1.14 -9.28
CA ASN A 181 24.53 0.45 -9.21
C ASN A 181 25.68 1.41 -8.88
N LYS A 182 26.90 0.87 -8.80
CA LYS A 182 28.10 1.66 -8.49
C LYS A 182 28.33 2.82 -9.47
N SER A 183 28.05 2.60 -10.76
CA SER A 183 28.16 3.67 -11.76
C SER A 183 27.15 4.79 -11.52
N ASP A 184 25.96 4.47 -11.01
CA ASP A 184 24.96 5.48 -10.65
C ASP A 184 25.39 6.25 -9.39
N GLN A 185 26.05 5.59 -8.44
CA GLN A 185 26.65 6.26 -7.27
C GLN A 185 27.79 7.22 -7.68
N GLU A 186 28.61 6.81 -8.66
CA GLU A 186 29.71 7.66 -9.16
C GLU A 186 29.23 8.87 -9.96
N ARG A 187 28.01 8.80 -10.54
CA ARG A 187 27.37 9.93 -11.25
C ARG A 187 26.71 10.93 -10.30
N LEU A 188 26.28 10.47 -9.11
CA LEU A 188 25.63 11.30 -8.11
C LEU A 188 26.61 12.13 -7.31
#